data_46b6005c4d2f3a5b99d683ddb25060ef
#
_entry.id   46b6005c4d2f3a5b99d683ddb25060ef
#
_cell.length_a   1.000
_cell.length_b   1.000
_cell.length_c   1.000
_cell.angle_alpha   90.00
_cell.angle_beta   90.00
_cell.angle_gamma   90.00
#
_symmetry.space_group_name_H-M   'P 1'
#
loop_
_entity.id
_entity.type
_entity.pdbx_description
1 polymer ?
#
loop_
_entity_poly.entity_id
_entity_poly.type
_entity_poly.pdbx_seq_one_letter_code
_entity_poly.pdbx_strand_id
1 'polypeptide(L)'
;MSAAPSSPYAYAADLPDQVWRADALAAPQADTVSSGDAVLDAQLPGGGWPVGALTELVQAPGVHLEWRLLLPALLRCGQGPVVLVGAPALGAAALLPFAPALAGLGLPWQRLLWLRAAQAQLWVAEQALRCAPVDAVLLWLAQARPQELRRLQLAAAQHHKLLFVMRPSEAAHAASPAVLRLQLAPCATHATGLRVEILKRRGPPLAQALHILPAQGRLAGVLAAADTAPLDVFADAPALDRAAA
;
A
#
# COMPACT_ATOMS: atom_id res chain seq x y z
N MET A 1 21.95 -11.02 -50.59
CA MET A 1 22.57 -10.10 -49.61
C MET A 1 21.44 -9.32 -48.98
N SER A 2 21.03 -9.77 -47.81
CA SER A 2 19.88 -9.17 -47.10
C SER A 2 20.44 -8.27 -46.01
N ALA A 3 20.13 -6.96 -46.10
CA ALA A 3 20.52 -6.00 -45.09
C ALA A 3 19.61 -6.12 -43.87
N ALA A 4 20.24 -6.33 -42.68
CA ALA A 4 19.54 -6.33 -41.41
C ALA A 4 18.96 -4.94 -41.11
N PRO A 5 17.75 -4.83 -40.52
CA PRO A 5 17.19 -3.55 -40.12
C PRO A 5 18.01 -2.92 -39.01
N SER A 6 18.50 -1.70 -39.24
CA SER A 6 19.19 -0.89 -38.25
C SER A 6 18.22 -0.53 -37.11
N SER A 7 18.60 -0.91 -35.88
CA SER A 7 17.86 -0.57 -34.66
C SER A 7 17.68 0.95 -34.54
N PRO A 8 16.47 1.45 -34.26
CA PRO A 8 16.22 2.90 -34.09
C PRO A 8 16.88 3.50 -32.83
N TYR A 9 17.58 2.67 -32.03
CA TYR A 9 18.27 3.09 -30.80
C TYR A 9 19.78 3.32 -30.95
N ALA A 10 20.32 3.22 -32.18
CA ALA A 10 21.77 3.38 -32.43
C ALA A 10 22.29 4.81 -32.24
N TYR A 11 21.43 5.82 -32.10
CA TYR A 11 21.83 7.22 -31.89
C TYR A 11 22.16 7.59 -30.46
N ALA A 12 22.18 6.64 -29.52
CA ALA A 12 22.39 6.93 -28.10
C ALA A 12 23.85 7.11 -27.69
N ALA A 13 24.81 6.87 -28.59
CA ALA A 13 26.25 6.89 -28.26
C ALA A 13 26.95 8.23 -28.49
N ASP A 14 26.37 9.16 -29.27
CA ASP A 14 26.99 10.44 -29.68
C ASP A 14 26.16 11.67 -29.29
N LEU A 15 25.45 11.64 -28.19
CA LEU A 15 24.77 12.84 -27.69
C LEU A 15 25.79 13.75 -27.00
N PRO A 16 25.81 15.09 -27.31
CA PRO A 16 26.68 16.01 -26.62
C PRO A 16 26.42 16.00 -25.12
N ASP A 17 27.46 16.25 -24.31
CA ASP A 17 27.45 16.27 -22.84
C ASP A 17 26.34 17.13 -22.18
N GLN A 18 25.64 17.92 -22.98
CA GLN A 18 24.54 18.79 -22.54
C GLN A 18 23.15 18.15 -22.74
N VAL A 19 23.04 16.95 -23.33
CA VAL A 19 21.76 16.25 -23.51
C VAL A 19 21.60 15.25 -22.36
N TRP A 20 20.83 15.65 -21.37
CA TRP A 20 20.46 14.78 -20.24
C TRP A 20 19.36 13.84 -20.65
N ARG A 21 19.53 12.55 -20.37
CA ARG A 21 18.42 11.61 -20.48
C ARG A 21 17.39 11.98 -19.40
N ALA A 22 16.12 11.88 -19.73
CA ALA A 22 15.02 12.18 -18.80
C ALA A 22 15.05 11.29 -17.53
N ASP A 23 15.67 10.12 -17.62
CA ASP A 23 15.94 9.19 -16.52
C ASP A 23 17.16 9.58 -15.68
N ALA A 24 18.11 10.33 -16.28
CA ALA A 24 19.30 10.86 -15.60
C ALA A 24 19.06 12.25 -14.97
N LEU A 25 17.98 12.93 -15.30
CA LEU A 25 17.51 14.06 -14.52
C LEU A 25 17.08 13.52 -13.15
N ALA A 26 18.06 13.51 -12.23
CA ALA A 26 17.79 13.25 -10.83
C ALA A 26 16.72 14.23 -10.38
N ALA A 27 15.44 13.82 -10.45
CA ALA A 27 14.44 14.51 -9.67
C ALA A 27 14.97 14.57 -8.23
N PRO A 28 14.83 15.70 -7.53
CA PRO A 28 15.23 15.79 -6.14
C PRO A 28 14.77 14.51 -5.46
N GLN A 29 15.68 13.85 -4.76
CA GLN A 29 15.44 12.54 -4.15
C GLN A 29 14.24 12.73 -3.23
N ALA A 30 13.08 12.28 -3.68
CA ALA A 30 11.85 12.43 -2.91
C ALA A 30 12.04 11.64 -1.63
N ASP A 31 11.72 12.24 -0.49
CA ASP A 31 11.74 11.55 0.78
C ASP A 31 10.98 10.24 0.67
N THR A 32 11.55 9.17 1.18
CA THR A 32 10.95 7.84 1.14
C THR A 32 10.98 7.19 2.51
N VAL A 33 10.01 6.30 2.74
CA VAL A 33 9.98 5.43 3.92
C VAL A 33 10.16 3.99 3.46
N SER A 34 11.15 3.30 4.00
CA SER A 34 11.41 1.89 3.67
C SER A 34 10.15 1.03 3.85
N SER A 35 9.92 0.14 2.90
CA SER A 35 8.83 -0.86 2.99
C SER A 35 9.10 -1.92 4.04
N GLY A 36 10.36 -2.05 4.47
CA GLY A 36 10.83 -3.11 5.37
C GLY A 36 11.19 -4.40 4.65
N ASP A 37 11.05 -4.44 3.33
CA ASP A 37 11.47 -5.55 2.48
C ASP A 37 12.51 -5.04 1.47
N ALA A 38 13.73 -5.61 1.52
CA ALA A 38 14.83 -5.15 0.69
C ALA A 38 14.60 -5.41 -0.81
N VAL A 39 13.85 -6.47 -1.15
CA VAL A 39 13.55 -6.80 -2.55
C VAL A 39 12.58 -5.77 -3.12
N LEU A 40 11.57 -5.37 -2.35
CA LEU A 40 10.64 -4.33 -2.74
C LEU A 40 11.34 -2.96 -2.80
N ASP A 41 12.08 -2.60 -1.75
CA ASP A 41 12.77 -1.30 -1.68
C ASP A 41 13.73 -1.10 -2.87
N ALA A 42 14.44 -2.15 -3.30
CA ALA A 42 15.30 -2.09 -4.49
C ALA A 42 14.54 -1.79 -5.79
N GLN A 43 13.24 -2.03 -5.83
CA GLN A 43 12.40 -1.77 -7.00
C GLN A 43 11.59 -0.48 -6.88
N LEU A 44 11.49 0.09 -5.68
CA LEU A 44 10.79 1.35 -5.48
C LEU A 44 11.71 2.55 -5.79
N PRO A 45 11.20 3.57 -6.50
CA PRO A 45 11.97 4.80 -6.74
C PRO A 45 12.37 5.47 -5.42
N GLY A 46 13.67 5.66 -5.22
CA GLY A 46 14.21 6.23 -3.98
C GLY A 46 14.36 5.23 -2.84
N GLY A 47 14.16 3.94 -3.08
CA GLY A 47 14.41 2.87 -2.10
C GLY A 47 13.31 2.71 -1.03
N GLY A 48 12.08 3.16 -1.32
CA GLY A 48 10.97 3.05 -0.38
C GLY A 48 9.68 3.68 -0.87
N TRP A 49 8.69 3.76 0.01
CA TRP A 49 7.43 4.41 -0.26
C TRP A 49 7.60 5.93 -0.39
N PRO A 50 7.13 6.54 -1.48
CA PRO A 50 7.32 7.97 -1.70
C PRO A 50 6.47 8.78 -0.72
N VAL A 51 7.08 9.67 0.05
CA VAL A 51 6.43 10.67 0.87
C VAL A 51 5.94 11.82 -0.01
N GLY A 52 4.80 12.39 0.31
CA GLY A 52 4.21 13.45 -0.50
C GLY A 52 3.65 12.96 -1.84
N ALA A 53 3.40 11.67 -1.97
CA ALA A 53 2.86 11.09 -3.19
C ALA A 53 1.74 10.09 -2.91
N LEU A 54 0.84 9.96 -3.89
CA LEU A 54 -0.21 8.96 -3.88
C LEU A 54 0.34 7.62 -4.37
N THR A 55 0.22 6.61 -3.53
CA THR A 55 0.46 5.21 -3.86
C THR A 55 -0.87 4.47 -3.92
N GLU A 56 -1.19 3.84 -5.04
CA GLU A 56 -2.36 2.96 -5.16
C GLU A 56 -1.98 1.50 -4.95
N LEU A 57 -2.74 0.82 -4.10
CA LEU A 57 -2.70 -0.62 -3.90
C LEU A 57 -3.98 -1.24 -4.46
N VAL A 58 -3.83 -2.06 -5.48
CA VAL A 58 -4.94 -2.68 -6.19
C VAL A 58 -5.01 -4.15 -5.78
N GLN A 59 -6.16 -4.61 -5.34
CA GLN A 59 -6.34 -5.99 -4.86
C GLN A 59 -7.75 -6.50 -5.12
N ALA A 60 -7.94 -7.81 -5.10
CA ALA A 60 -9.24 -8.41 -5.32
C ALA A 60 -10.24 -7.95 -4.22
N PRO A 61 -11.51 -7.77 -4.54
CA PRO A 61 -12.53 -7.42 -3.56
C PRO A 61 -12.55 -8.43 -2.41
N GLY A 62 -12.64 -7.93 -1.18
CA GLY A 62 -12.65 -8.76 0.04
C GLY A 62 -11.28 -9.33 0.44
N VAL A 63 -10.23 -9.07 -0.32
CA VAL A 63 -8.84 -9.42 0.03
C VAL A 63 -8.19 -8.21 0.67
N HIS A 64 -7.50 -8.42 1.81
CA HIS A 64 -6.88 -7.35 2.60
C HIS A 64 -5.42 -7.70 2.90
N LEU A 65 -4.58 -7.50 1.90
CA LEU A 65 -3.13 -7.77 1.97
C LEU A 65 -2.31 -6.54 2.33
N GLU A 66 -2.93 -5.36 2.29
CA GLU A 66 -2.29 -4.07 2.51
C GLU A 66 -1.54 -3.99 3.85
N TRP A 67 -2.11 -4.55 4.91
CA TRP A 67 -1.49 -4.52 6.23
C TRP A 67 -0.15 -5.23 6.28
N ARG A 68 -0.03 -6.38 5.60
CA ARG A 68 1.24 -7.13 5.52
C ARG A 68 2.34 -6.31 4.85
N LEU A 69 1.95 -5.49 3.86
CA LEU A 69 2.87 -4.70 3.07
C LEU A 69 3.19 -3.36 3.73
N LEU A 70 2.19 -2.70 4.33
CA LEU A 70 2.32 -1.33 4.83
C LEU A 70 2.80 -1.25 6.27
N LEU A 71 2.53 -2.25 7.10
CA LEU A 71 2.84 -2.20 8.52
C LEU A 71 4.29 -1.80 8.83
N PRO A 72 5.32 -2.36 8.16
CA PRO A 72 6.70 -1.96 8.43
C PRO A 72 6.97 -0.47 8.14
N ALA A 73 6.33 0.10 7.13
CA ALA A 73 6.44 1.52 6.81
C ALA A 73 5.70 2.38 7.84
N LEU A 74 4.52 1.95 8.30
CA LEU A 74 3.73 2.67 9.32
C LEU A 74 4.45 2.71 10.68
N LEU A 75 5.32 1.75 10.95
CA LEU A 75 6.20 1.74 12.13
C LEU A 75 7.33 2.77 12.02
N ARG A 76 7.73 3.13 10.80
CA ARG A 76 8.88 3.99 10.51
C ARG A 76 8.52 5.41 10.12
N CYS A 77 7.27 5.67 9.71
CA CYS A 77 6.86 6.96 9.17
C CYS A 77 6.75 8.09 10.21
N GLY A 78 6.93 7.78 11.50
CA GLY A 78 6.84 8.75 12.61
C GLY A 78 6.12 8.18 13.82
N GLN A 79 5.73 9.05 14.74
CA GLN A 79 5.00 8.69 15.97
C GLN A 79 3.58 9.28 16.01
N GLY A 80 3.22 10.03 15.00
CA GLY A 80 1.91 10.66 14.86
C GLY A 80 0.80 9.68 14.43
N PRO A 81 -0.43 10.15 14.36
CA PRO A 81 -1.58 9.36 13.94
C PRO A 81 -1.45 8.81 12.52
N VAL A 82 -1.93 7.58 12.34
CA VAL A 82 -2.23 6.95 11.06
C VAL A 82 -3.74 6.96 10.88
N VAL A 83 -4.23 7.67 9.89
CA VAL A 83 -5.66 7.86 9.65
C VAL A 83 -6.17 6.81 8.67
N LEU A 84 -7.21 6.09 9.07
CA LEU A 84 -7.90 5.08 8.27
C LEU A 84 -9.24 5.64 7.83
N VAL A 85 -9.44 5.84 6.52
CA VAL A 85 -10.68 6.39 5.96
C VAL A 85 -11.38 5.34 5.12
N GLY A 86 -12.63 5.03 5.44
CA GLY A 86 -13.41 4.05 4.70
C GLY A 86 -12.89 2.62 4.83
N ALA A 87 -12.09 2.33 5.86
CA ALA A 87 -11.63 0.97 6.13
C ALA A 87 -12.86 0.04 6.26
N PRO A 88 -12.76 -1.20 5.75
CA PRO A 88 -13.87 -2.15 5.78
C PRO A 88 -14.39 -2.32 7.20
N ALA A 89 -15.67 -2.06 7.40
CA ALA A 89 -16.36 -2.23 8.67
C ALA A 89 -16.89 -3.66 8.79
N LEU A 90 -17.02 -4.13 10.02
CA LEU A 90 -17.48 -5.44 10.45
C LEU A 90 -18.46 -6.15 9.49
N GLY A 91 -18.12 -7.34 9.07
CA GLY A 91 -18.85 -8.27 8.21
C GLY A 91 -17.91 -9.43 7.87
N ALA A 92 -18.37 -10.44 7.16
CA ALA A 92 -17.56 -11.63 6.80
C ALA A 92 -16.25 -11.34 6.04
N ALA A 93 -16.05 -10.09 5.59
CA ALA A 93 -14.83 -9.60 4.95
C ALA A 93 -14.15 -8.47 5.73
N ALA A 94 -14.56 -8.19 6.97
CA ALA A 94 -14.03 -7.07 7.74
C ALA A 94 -12.79 -7.50 8.51
N LEU A 95 -11.66 -7.12 8.01
CA LEU A 95 -10.40 -7.20 8.74
C LEU A 95 -10.11 -5.84 9.38
N LEU A 96 -10.80 -5.54 10.48
CA LEU A 96 -10.23 -4.58 11.42
C LEU A 96 -8.94 -5.18 11.96
N PRO A 97 -7.82 -4.45 11.81
CA PRO A 97 -6.59 -4.92 12.42
C PRO A 97 -6.85 -5.07 13.91
N PHE A 98 -6.68 -6.30 14.40
CA PHE A 98 -6.84 -6.60 15.80
C PHE A 98 -5.81 -5.83 16.62
N ALA A 99 -6.27 -4.86 17.39
CA ALA A 99 -5.41 -3.91 18.11
C ALA A 99 -4.30 -4.58 18.95
N PRO A 100 -4.54 -5.68 19.68
CA PRO A 100 -3.48 -6.40 20.38
C PRO A 100 -2.41 -6.98 19.44
N ALA A 101 -2.80 -7.49 18.26
CA ALA A 101 -1.84 -7.99 17.29
C ALA A 101 -0.96 -6.86 16.74
N LEU A 102 -1.54 -5.72 16.39
CA LEU A 102 -0.78 -4.55 15.95
C LEU A 102 0.17 -4.04 17.01
N ALA A 103 -0.28 -3.97 18.27
CA ALA A 103 0.58 -3.59 19.39
C ALA A 103 1.73 -4.60 19.58
N GLY A 104 1.45 -5.90 19.47
CA GLY A 104 2.48 -6.95 19.51
C GLY A 104 3.49 -6.85 18.38
N LEU A 105 3.10 -6.25 17.24
CA LEU A 105 3.94 -5.96 16.08
C LEU A 105 4.65 -4.61 16.18
N GLY A 106 4.40 -3.84 17.24
CA GLY A 106 5.04 -2.56 17.49
C GLY A 106 4.25 -1.33 17.05
N LEU A 107 3.05 -1.49 16.49
CA LEU A 107 2.17 -0.36 16.14
C LEU A 107 1.13 -0.15 17.26
N PRO A 108 1.30 0.87 18.11
CA PRO A 108 0.32 1.19 19.13
C PRO A 108 -1.03 1.53 18.51
N TRP A 109 -2.09 0.87 18.95
CA TRP A 109 -3.44 1.13 18.42
C TRP A 109 -3.90 2.57 18.63
N GLN A 110 -3.35 3.28 19.61
CA GLN A 110 -3.61 4.69 19.89
C GLN A 110 -3.19 5.61 18.73
N ARG A 111 -2.27 5.15 17.89
CA ARG A 111 -1.90 5.86 16.66
C ARG A 111 -2.92 5.70 15.54
N LEU A 112 -3.83 4.74 15.62
CA LEU A 112 -4.81 4.50 14.57
C LEU A 112 -6.07 5.33 14.82
N LEU A 113 -6.35 6.25 13.91
CA LEU A 113 -7.58 7.04 13.90
C LEU A 113 -8.49 6.54 12.78
N TRP A 114 -9.55 5.83 13.13
CA TRP A 114 -10.49 5.29 12.17
C TRP A 114 -11.66 6.23 11.96
N LEU A 115 -11.76 6.78 10.74
CA LEU A 115 -12.81 7.70 10.34
C LEU A 115 -13.81 7.00 9.41
N ARG A 116 -15.05 6.86 9.90
CA ARG A 116 -16.18 6.36 9.12
C ARG A 116 -16.83 7.52 8.38
N ALA A 117 -16.70 7.56 7.06
CA ALA A 117 -17.24 8.63 6.23
C ALA A 117 -17.85 8.03 4.95
N ALA A 118 -19.06 7.48 5.04
CA ALA A 118 -19.67 6.73 3.95
C ALA A 118 -19.74 7.51 2.62
N GLN A 119 -20.03 8.81 2.65
CA GLN A 119 -20.18 9.63 1.45
C GLN A 119 -19.12 10.74 1.28
N ALA A 120 -18.31 10.99 2.30
CA ALA A 120 -17.35 12.08 2.33
C ALA A 120 -15.89 11.61 2.41
N GLN A 121 -15.59 10.37 2.02
CA GLN A 121 -14.27 9.74 2.19
C GLN A 121 -13.14 10.57 1.60
N LEU A 122 -13.32 11.09 0.39
CA LEU A 122 -12.33 11.91 -0.31
C LEU A 122 -12.05 13.22 0.44
N TRP A 123 -13.10 13.89 0.90
CA TRP A 123 -12.96 15.13 1.68
C TRP A 123 -12.29 14.87 3.02
N VAL A 124 -12.69 13.82 3.73
CA VAL A 124 -12.09 13.42 5.02
C VAL A 124 -10.62 13.07 4.85
N ALA A 125 -10.25 12.33 3.82
CA ALA A 125 -8.86 12.01 3.52
C ALA A 125 -8.04 13.27 3.20
N GLU A 126 -8.61 14.21 2.42
CA GLU A 126 -7.96 15.49 2.13
C GLU A 126 -7.74 16.32 3.40
N GLN A 127 -8.73 16.38 4.32
CA GLN A 127 -8.56 17.07 5.60
C GLN A 127 -7.53 16.38 6.49
N ALA A 128 -7.50 15.05 6.52
CA ALA A 128 -6.50 14.30 7.27
C ALA A 128 -5.07 14.56 6.75
N LEU A 129 -4.88 14.64 5.44
CA LEU A 129 -3.59 15.00 4.85
C LEU A 129 -3.11 16.41 5.25
N ARG A 130 -4.03 17.33 5.47
CA ARG A 130 -3.73 18.71 5.90
C ARG A 130 -3.40 18.83 7.39
N CYS A 131 -3.75 17.82 8.20
CA CYS A 131 -3.45 17.83 9.63
C CYS A 131 -1.95 17.63 9.87
N ALA A 132 -1.31 18.61 10.52
CA ALA A 132 0.14 18.59 10.77
C ALA A 132 0.62 17.34 11.51
N PRO A 133 -0.04 16.86 12.61
CA PRO A 133 0.42 15.71 13.36
C PRO A 133 0.21 14.35 12.67
N VAL A 134 -0.58 14.27 11.59
CA VAL A 134 -0.82 13.00 10.87
C VAL A 134 0.42 12.60 10.09
N ASP A 135 0.85 11.33 10.22
CA ASP A 135 1.99 10.79 9.47
C ASP A 135 1.57 10.10 8.17
N ALA A 136 0.48 9.35 8.22
CA ALA A 136 0.00 8.58 7.07
C ALA A 136 -1.53 8.56 6.98
N VAL A 137 -2.04 8.50 5.75
CA VAL A 137 -3.46 8.30 5.46
C VAL A 137 -3.64 7.05 4.60
N LEU A 138 -4.47 6.14 5.09
CA LEU A 138 -4.90 4.94 4.39
C LEU A 138 -6.38 5.12 4.01
N LEU A 139 -6.66 5.06 2.71
CA LEU A 139 -7.99 5.34 2.18
C LEU A 139 -8.48 4.16 1.34
N TRP A 140 -9.64 3.61 1.65
CA TRP A 140 -10.30 2.56 0.87
C TRP A 140 -11.38 3.18 -0.01
N LEU A 141 -11.21 3.07 -1.34
CA LEU A 141 -12.11 3.62 -2.34
C LEU A 141 -12.50 2.57 -3.37
N ALA A 142 -13.77 2.22 -3.43
CA ALA A 142 -14.28 1.37 -4.51
C ALA A 142 -14.20 2.09 -5.86
N GLN A 143 -14.59 3.35 -5.92
CA GLN A 143 -14.59 4.16 -7.11
C GLN A 143 -13.97 5.54 -6.82
N ALA A 144 -13.22 6.06 -7.80
CA ALA A 144 -12.70 7.42 -7.75
C ALA A 144 -12.46 7.95 -9.17
N ARG A 145 -12.75 9.21 -9.39
CA ARG A 145 -12.43 9.91 -10.62
C ARG A 145 -10.97 10.34 -10.61
N PRO A 146 -10.29 10.40 -11.77
CA PRO A 146 -8.88 10.83 -11.83
C PRO A 146 -8.64 12.21 -11.21
N GLN A 147 -9.60 13.13 -11.31
CA GLN A 147 -9.52 14.47 -10.74
C GLN A 147 -9.52 14.43 -9.19
N GLU A 148 -10.31 13.54 -8.59
CA GLU A 148 -10.37 13.35 -7.14
C GLU A 148 -9.05 12.80 -6.60
N LEU A 149 -8.50 11.80 -7.26
CA LEU A 149 -7.17 11.27 -6.93
C LEU A 149 -6.07 12.31 -7.12
N ARG A 150 -6.19 13.19 -8.14
CA ARG A 150 -5.24 14.28 -8.33
C ARG A 150 -5.28 15.29 -7.20
N ARG A 151 -6.45 15.60 -6.65
CA ARG A 151 -6.57 16.48 -5.47
C ARG A 151 -5.88 15.86 -4.26
N LEU A 152 -6.08 14.58 -4.01
CA LEU A 152 -5.39 13.86 -2.93
C LEU A 152 -3.87 13.82 -3.14
N GLN A 153 -3.42 13.59 -4.37
CA GLN A 153 -1.99 13.64 -4.73
C GLN A 153 -1.39 15.01 -4.42
N LEU A 154 -2.07 16.11 -4.77
CA LEU A 154 -1.61 17.46 -4.48
C LEU A 154 -1.58 17.76 -2.99
N ALA A 155 -2.61 17.32 -2.24
CA ALA A 155 -2.64 17.48 -0.79
C ALA A 155 -1.52 16.71 -0.10
N ALA A 156 -1.26 15.46 -0.51
CA ALA A 156 -0.14 14.67 0.00
C ALA A 156 1.20 15.35 -0.28
N ALA A 157 1.40 15.87 -1.49
CA ALA A 157 2.62 16.58 -1.88
C ALA A 157 2.83 17.87 -1.07
N GLN A 158 1.77 18.66 -0.91
CA GLN A 158 1.83 19.93 -0.17
C GLN A 158 2.19 19.74 1.30
N HIS A 159 1.71 18.66 1.91
CA HIS A 159 1.86 18.43 3.34
C HIS A 159 2.88 17.33 3.69
N HIS A 160 3.62 16.82 2.71
CA HIS A 160 4.66 15.78 2.89
C HIS A 160 4.16 14.57 3.68
N LYS A 161 2.99 14.00 3.29
CA LYS A 161 2.38 12.87 3.97
C LYS A 161 2.47 11.59 3.16
N LEU A 162 2.51 10.45 3.84
CA LEU A 162 2.28 9.16 3.21
C LEU A 162 0.79 9.02 2.89
N LEU A 163 0.49 8.68 1.64
CA LEU A 163 -0.88 8.43 1.19
C LEU A 163 -0.97 7.11 0.45
N PHE A 164 -1.73 6.18 1.00
CA PHE A 164 -2.05 4.90 0.40
C PHE A 164 -3.54 4.82 0.08
N VAL A 165 -3.86 4.47 -1.16
CA VAL A 165 -5.25 4.31 -1.62
C VAL A 165 -5.47 2.88 -2.06
N MET A 166 -6.29 2.14 -1.32
CA MET A 166 -6.68 0.78 -1.64
C MET A 166 -7.84 0.80 -2.61
N ARG A 167 -7.69 0.09 -3.73
CA ARG A 167 -8.66 0.03 -4.83
C ARG A 167 -8.97 -1.42 -5.21
N PRO A 168 -10.18 -1.71 -5.72
CA PRO A 168 -10.48 -3.03 -6.25
C PRO A 168 -9.68 -3.31 -7.54
N SER A 169 -9.51 -4.60 -7.87
CA SER A 169 -8.71 -5.09 -9.02
C SER A 169 -9.10 -4.44 -10.36
N GLU A 170 -10.36 -4.11 -10.54
CA GLU A 170 -10.89 -3.47 -11.75
C GLU A 170 -10.25 -2.09 -12.00
N ALA A 171 -9.78 -1.44 -10.93
CA ALA A 171 -9.09 -0.16 -11.04
C ALA A 171 -7.69 -0.28 -11.66
N ALA A 172 -7.13 -1.48 -11.82
CA ALA A 172 -5.80 -1.68 -12.40
C ALA A 172 -5.64 -1.03 -13.78
N HIS A 173 -6.68 -1.10 -14.60
CA HIS A 173 -6.68 -0.57 -15.96
C HIS A 173 -7.18 0.88 -16.06
N ALA A 174 -7.67 1.46 -14.96
CA ALA A 174 -8.13 2.83 -14.96
C ALA A 174 -6.97 3.84 -14.96
N ALA A 175 -7.18 4.98 -15.62
CA ALA A 175 -6.23 6.09 -15.55
C ALA A 175 -6.10 6.62 -14.12
N SER A 176 -4.86 6.82 -13.66
CA SER A 176 -4.57 7.31 -12.32
C SER A 176 -3.38 8.27 -12.31
N PRO A 177 -3.46 9.37 -11.54
CA PRO A 177 -2.35 10.28 -11.29
C PRO A 177 -1.33 9.72 -10.31
N ALA A 178 -1.57 8.55 -9.70
CA ALA A 178 -0.67 7.95 -8.73
C ALA A 178 0.76 7.83 -9.29
N VAL A 179 1.73 8.14 -8.44
CA VAL A 179 3.17 8.04 -8.76
C VAL A 179 3.61 6.57 -8.76
N LEU A 180 3.01 5.80 -7.86
CA LEU A 180 3.29 4.38 -7.68
C LEU A 180 1.97 3.60 -7.65
N ARG A 181 1.90 2.49 -8.39
CA ARG A 181 0.74 1.59 -8.39
C ARG A 181 1.20 0.16 -8.30
N LEU A 182 0.67 -0.56 -7.34
CA LEU A 182 0.98 -1.97 -7.10
C LEU A 182 -0.30 -2.79 -7.14
N GLN A 183 -0.22 -3.97 -7.75
CA GLN A 183 -1.26 -4.98 -7.63
C GLN A 183 -0.80 -6.05 -6.64
N LEU A 184 -1.67 -6.36 -5.69
CA LEU A 184 -1.40 -7.32 -4.62
C LEU A 184 -2.23 -8.58 -4.84
N ALA A 185 -1.59 -9.73 -4.69
CA ALA A 185 -2.25 -11.03 -4.69
C ALA A 185 -1.58 -11.96 -3.66
N PRO A 186 -2.29 -12.98 -3.17
CA PRO A 186 -1.66 -14.03 -2.39
C PRO A 186 -0.60 -14.74 -3.22
N CYS A 187 0.49 -15.18 -2.57
CA CYS A 187 1.49 -15.99 -3.23
C CYS A 187 0.98 -17.43 -3.34
N ALA A 188 1.05 -18.01 -4.54
CA ALA A 188 0.59 -19.39 -4.76
C ALA A 188 1.48 -20.45 -4.08
N THR A 189 2.76 -20.13 -3.87
CA THR A 189 3.77 -21.06 -3.33
C THR A 189 3.94 -20.95 -1.81
N HIS A 190 3.48 -19.86 -1.20
CA HIS A 190 3.65 -19.61 0.24
C HIS A 190 2.39 -18.99 0.82
N ALA A 191 1.75 -19.66 1.75
CA ALA A 191 0.47 -19.22 2.36
C ALA A 191 0.53 -17.79 2.96
N THR A 192 1.68 -17.40 3.51
CA THR A 192 1.91 -16.06 4.09
C THR A 192 2.56 -15.08 3.12
N GLY A 193 2.99 -15.53 1.93
CA GLY A 193 3.67 -14.70 0.94
C GLY A 193 2.72 -13.77 0.18
N LEU A 194 3.29 -12.71 -0.36
CA LEU A 194 2.62 -11.76 -1.24
C LEU A 194 3.23 -11.80 -2.63
N ARG A 195 2.39 -11.84 -3.65
CA ARG A 195 2.77 -11.51 -5.02
C ARG A 195 2.46 -10.03 -5.25
N VAL A 196 3.48 -9.26 -5.56
CA VAL A 196 3.39 -7.81 -5.80
C VAL A 196 3.80 -7.54 -7.23
N GLU A 197 2.89 -6.98 -8.00
CA GLU A 197 3.14 -6.54 -9.38
C GLU A 197 3.14 -5.02 -9.43
N ILE A 198 4.24 -4.44 -9.95
CA ILE A 198 4.35 -2.99 -10.08
C ILE A 198 3.71 -2.56 -11.41
N LEU A 199 2.48 -2.05 -11.34
CA LEU A 199 1.73 -1.58 -12.50
C LEU A 199 2.25 -0.24 -13.03
N LYS A 200 2.75 0.62 -12.12
CA LYS A 200 3.29 1.94 -12.46
C LYS A 200 4.33 2.37 -11.44
N ARG A 201 5.47 2.84 -11.92
CA ARG A 201 6.53 3.50 -11.12
C ARG A 201 7.27 4.53 -11.96
N ARG A 202 8.08 5.37 -11.35
CA ARG A 202 9.13 6.11 -12.06
C ARG A 202 10.24 5.14 -12.47
N GLY A 203 10.73 5.24 -13.70
CA GLY A 203 11.76 4.36 -14.24
C GLY A 203 11.18 3.26 -15.14
N PRO A 204 12.00 2.31 -15.57
CA PRO A 204 11.60 1.26 -16.49
C PRO A 204 10.54 0.35 -15.86
N PRO A 205 9.59 -0.17 -16.67
CA PRO A 205 8.61 -1.13 -16.18
C PRO A 205 9.31 -2.38 -15.67
N LEU A 206 8.77 -2.98 -14.63
CA LEU A 206 9.25 -4.26 -14.12
C LEU A 206 8.53 -5.39 -14.87
N ALA A 207 9.31 -6.27 -15.50
CA ALA A 207 8.76 -7.37 -16.30
C ALA A 207 8.19 -8.52 -15.47
N GLN A 208 8.60 -8.66 -14.21
CA GLN A 208 8.22 -9.78 -13.36
C GLN A 208 7.63 -9.28 -12.05
N ALA A 209 6.62 -10.02 -11.54
CA ALA A 209 6.09 -9.77 -10.22
C ALA A 209 7.11 -10.14 -9.13
N LEU A 210 7.11 -9.39 -8.04
CA LEU A 210 7.91 -9.67 -6.87
C LEU A 210 7.17 -10.67 -5.98
N HIS A 211 7.93 -11.55 -5.34
CA HIS A 211 7.44 -12.43 -4.30
C HIS A 211 8.02 -11.99 -2.97
N ILE A 212 7.17 -11.38 -2.14
CA ILE A 212 7.54 -10.88 -0.84
C ILE A 212 7.14 -11.91 0.19
N LEU A 213 8.12 -12.41 0.91
CA LEU A 213 7.88 -13.26 2.07
C LEU A 213 7.83 -12.36 3.31
N PRO A 214 6.90 -12.59 4.26
CA PRO A 214 6.93 -11.86 5.52
C PRO A 214 8.29 -12.08 6.16
N ALA A 215 8.92 -10.99 6.59
CA ALA A 215 10.19 -11.07 7.30
C ALA A 215 10.06 -12.11 8.42
N GLN A 216 11.01 -13.05 8.47
CA GLN A 216 11.12 -14.06 9.52
C GLN A 216 11.36 -13.34 10.85
N GLY A 217 10.31 -12.89 11.48
CA GLY A 217 10.30 -12.16 12.72
C GLY A 217 9.04 -12.47 13.51
N ARG A 218 8.72 -11.69 14.52
CA ARG A 218 7.53 -11.84 15.36
C ARG A 218 6.22 -12.06 14.60
N LEU A 219 6.10 -11.49 13.38
CA LEU A 219 4.92 -11.66 12.53
C LEU A 219 4.78 -13.10 12.02
N ALA A 220 5.87 -13.72 11.59
CA ALA A 220 5.84 -15.12 11.11
C ALA A 220 5.46 -16.08 12.24
N GLY A 221 5.94 -15.84 13.46
CA GLY A 221 5.58 -16.62 14.63
C GLY A 221 4.10 -16.48 15.01
N VAL A 222 3.55 -15.26 14.95
CA VAL A 222 2.13 -15.01 15.27
C VAL A 222 1.20 -15.59 14.18
N LEU A 223 1.58 -15.49 12.90
CA LEU A 223 0.81 -16.06 11.81
C LEU A 223 0.89 -17.59 11.78
N ALA A 224 2.05 -18.17 12.06
CA ALA A 224 2.20 -19.62 12.18
C ALA A 224 1.43 -20.18 13.38
N ALA A 225 1.35 -19.45 14.49
CA ALA A 225 0.54 -19.82 15.65
C ALA A 225 -0.97 -19.72 15.36
N ALA A 226 -1.40 -18.79 14.49
CA ALA A 226 -2.80 -18.68 14.08
C ALA A 226 -3.22 -19.80 13.11
N ASP A 227 -2.31 -20.27 12.25
CA ASP A 227 -2.57 -21.40 11.34
C ASP A 227 -2.62 -22.78 12.06
N THR A 228 -2.05 -22.85 13.25
CA THR A 228 -2.02 -24.11 14.04
C THR A 228 -3.07 -24.18 15.15
N ALA A 229 -3.81 -23.09 15.40
CA ALA A 229 -4.90 -23.10 16.36
C ALA A 229 -6.11 -23.81 15.74
N PRO A 230 -6.58 -24.95 16.28
CA PRO A 230 -7.82 -25.55 15.83
C PRO A 230 -8.96 -24.56 16.07
N LEU A 231 -9.86 -24.43 15.07
CA LEU A 231 -11.03 -23.53 15.09
C LEU A 231 -12.12 -23.96 16.12
N ASP A 232 -11.82 -24.89 17.00
CA ASP A 232 -12.76 -25.47 17.97
C ASP A 232 -13.01 -24.64 19.23
N VAL A 233 -12.41 -23.44 19.38
CA VAL A 233 -12.56 -22.63 20.60
C VAL A 233 -13.95 -21.97 20.71
N PHE A 234 -14.81 -22.05 19.71
CA PHE A 234 -16.16 -21.44 19.74
C PHE A 234 -17.32 -22.46 19.83
N ALA A 235 -17.04 -23.74 20.02
CA ALA A 235 -18.09 -24.76 20.13
C ALA A 235 -18.81 -24.78 21.49
N ASP A 236 -18.30 -24.10 22.50
CA ASP A 236 -18.88 -24.07 23.87
C ASP A 236 -19.21 -22.65 24.35
N ALA A 237 -19.98 -21.90 23.59
CA ALA A 237 -20.66 -20.74 24.15
C ALA A 237 -21.96 -21.22 24.80
N PRO A 238 -22.16 -21.07 26.11
CA PRO A 238 -23.43 -21.43 26.75
C PRO A 238 -24.52 -20.55 26.15
N ALA A 239 -25.61 -21.19 25.70
CA ALA A 239 -26.82 -20.53 25.25
C ALA A 239 -27.31 -19.59 26.35
N LEU A 240 -27.27 -18.27 26.09
CA LEU A 240 -27.93 -17.28 26.92
C LEU A 240 -29.44 -17.50 26.80
N ASP A 241 -29.97 -18.15 27.79
CA ASP A 241 -31.39 -18.39 28.00
C ASP A 241 -32.14 -17.05 28.00
N ARG A 242 -33.00 -16.84 27.00
CA ARG A 242 -33.95 -15.73 26.98
C ARG A 242 -35.05 -16.06 27.95
N ALA A 243 -34.85 -15.77 29.23
CA ALA A 243 -35.94 -15.73 30.17
C ALA A 243 -36.75 -14.44 29.99
N ALA A 244 -38.00 -14.66 29.72
CA ALA A 244 -39.09 -13.71 29.57
C ALA A 244 -39.26 -12.74 30.72
N ALA A 245 -39.65 -11.51 30.44
CA ALA A 245 -40.79 -10.79 31.02
C ALA A 245 -41.05 -9.55 30.16
#